data_9d62ab796a8a2cf8d9fd3a06d96449f5
#
_entry.id   9d62ab796a8a2cf8d9fd3a06d96449f5
#
_cell.length_a   1.000
_cell.length_b   1.000
_cell.length_c   1.000
_cell.angle_alpha   90.00
_cell.angle_beta   90.00
_cell.angle_gamma   90.00
#
_symmetry.space_group_name_H-M   'P 1'
#
loop_
_entity.id
_entity.type
_entity.pdbx_description
1 polymer ?
#
loop_
_entity_poly.entity_id
_entity_poly.type
_entity_poly.pdbx_seq_one_letter_code
_entity_poly.pdbx_strand_id
1 'polypeptide(L)'
;MGTIGERRIEPCGNQNILYMSTFDHLKTVLELTPMMIQTSLPGGMGLGVFETSLIAEEMAFGCAGITAAVTVSSIGQMPVIIAGNKEQQKKYLGRLVEEPIVAAYCVTEPGAGSDVAGVKTRAEKKGDEWVINGQKMWITNGGVANWYFVLARTNPDPKCPASKAFTGFIVERDWPGVSPGRKEQNMGQRASDTRGITFEDVRVPKENVLIEEGAGFKIAMGAFDKTRPPVAAGATGLAQRALTEATKYALERKTFGVPIARHQAVAFMLADMAIGVETARLAWMRAAWMADHGIRNTVLASVAKCHASEIANKAAADAVQIFGGNGFNTEYPVEKLMRDAKIYQIYEGTSQIQRLIISREIITNAMQSN
;
A
#
# COMPACT_ATOMS: atom_id res chain seq x y z
N MET A 1 -35.74 10.88 9.23
CA MET A 1 -34.99 10.21 10.31
C MET A 1 -35.27 8.73 10.18
N GLY A 2 -34.45 8.01 9.45
CA GLY A 2 -34.53 6.57 9.26
C GLY A 2 -33.30 5.97 9.92
N THR A 3 -33.52 5.13 10.90
CA THR A 3 -32.53 4.36 11.64
C THR A 3 -31.74 3.48 10.68
N ILE A 4 -30.44 3.73 10.58
CA ILE A 4 -29.50 2.83 9.91
C ILE A 4 -29.45 1.56 10.79
N GLY A 5 -30.05 0.49 10.27
CA GLY A 5 -30.03 -0.80 10.93
C GLY A 5 -28.61 -1.30 11.12
N GLU A 6 -28.24 -1.61 12.35
CA GLU A 6 -27.05 -2.36 12.72
C GLU A 6 -27.04 -3.70 11.97
N ARG A 7 -26.36 -3.77 10.83
CA ARG A 7 -25.91 -5.06 10.31
C ARG A 7 -24.71 -5.47 11.16
N ARG A 8 -24.96 -6.31 12.15
CA ARG A 8 -23.90 -7.11 12.77
C ARG A 8 -23.23 -7.91 11.66
N ILE A 9 -22.04 -7.48 11.27
CA ILE A 9 -21.10 -8.37 10.58
C ILE A 9 -20.68 -9.35 11.67
N GLU A 10 -21.23 -10.56 11.63
CA GLU A 10 -20.74 -11.63 12.49
C GLU A 10 -19.24 -11.76 12.24
N PRO A 11 -18.40 -11.84 13.29
CA PRO A 11 -16.98 -12.10 13.10
C PRO A 11 -16.89 -13.43 12.36
N CYS A 12 -16.26 -13.45 11.18
CA CYS A 12 -15.94 -14.67 10.46
C CYS A 12 -15.32 -15.67 11.46
N GLY A 13 -16.15 -16.61 11.87
CA GLY A 13 -15.74 -17.68 12.78
C GLY A 13 -14.65 -18.49 12.12
N ASN A 14 -13.60 -18.69 12.87
CA ASN A 14 -12.60 -19.74 12.81
C ASN A 14 -12.13 -20.29 11.46
N GLN A 15 -10.83 -20.14 11.24
CA GLN A 15 -9.93 -21.01 10.49
C GLN A 15 -9.98 -21.02 8.96
N ASN A 16 -11.10 -20.72 8.28
CA ASN A 16 -11.17 -20.85 6.82
C ASN A 16 -10.55 -19.68 6.04
N ILE A 17 -10.30 -18.51 6.65
CA ILE A 17 -9.62 -17.39 5.98
C ILE A 17 -8.11 -17.63 5.86
N LEU A 18 -7.55 -18.51 6.68
CA LEU A 18 -6.11 -18.86 6.65
C LEU A 18 -5.69 -19.68 5.42
N TYR A 19 -6.65 -20.31 4.73
CA TYR A 19 -6.41 -21.21 3.60
C TYR A 19 -7.38 -21.01 2.43
N MET A 20 -7.76 -19.76 2.12
CA MET A 20 -8.37 -19.53 0.81
C MET A 20 -7.36 -19.96 -0.26
N SER A 21 -7.79 -20.73 -1.24
CA SER A 21 -6.96 -21.14 -2.37
C SER A 21 -6.43 -19.89 -3.08
N THR A 22 -5.32 -19.98 -3.80
CA THR A 22 -4.77 -18.86 -4.58
C THR A 22 -5.81 -18.33 -5.58
N PHE A 23 -6.68 -19.23 -6.07
CA PHE A 23 -7.76 -18.90 -6.98
C PHE A 23 -8.89 -18.09 -6.29
N ASP A 24 -9.26 -18.44 -5.06
CA ASP A 24 -10.28 -17.73 -4.29
C ASP A 24 -9.78 -16.34 -3.88
N HIS A 25 -8.50 -16.20 -3.53
CA HIS A 25 -7.88 -14.90 -3.26
C HIS A 25 -7.90 -13.99 -4.50
N LEU A 26 -7.55 -14.53 -5.67
CA LEU A 26 -7.55 -13.77 -6.91
C LEU A 26 -8.97 -13.31 -7.25
N LYS A 27 -9.96 -14.18 -7.12
CA LYS A 27 -11.37 -13.85 -7.34
C LYS A 27 -11.82 -12.71 -6.42
N THR A 28 -11.53 -12.79 -5.12
CA THR A 28 -11.86 -11.75 -4.14
C THR A 28 -11.18 -10.41 -4.51
N VAL A 29 -9.89 -10.44 -4.89
CA VAL A 29 -9.18 -9.24 -5.32
C VAL A 29 -9.84 -8.63 -6.54
N LEU A 30 -10.17 -9.42 -7.55
CA LEU A 30 -10.80 -8.95 -8.78
C LEU A 30 -12.21 -8.39 -8.54
N GLU A 31 -13.00 -8.98 -7.66
CA GLU A 31 -14.34 -8.51 -7.31
C GLU A 31 -14.32 -7.20 -6.51
N LEU A 32 -13.31 -6.98 -5.66
CA LEU A 32 -13.20 -5.77 -4.85
C LEU A 32 -12.42 -4.63 -5.52
N THR A 33 -11.60 -4.93 -6.52
CA THR A 33 -10.77 -3.92 -7.20
C THR A 33 -11.60 -2.78 -7.82
N PRO A 34 -12.75 -3.01 -8.50
CA PRO A 34 -13.58 -1.94 -9.03
C PRO A 34 -14.02 -0.91 -7.99
N MET A 35 -14.23 -1.35 -6.74
CA MET A 35 -14.60 -0.45 -5.63
C MET A 35 -13.48 0.53 -5.25
N MET A 36 -12.23 0.22 -5.61
CA MET A 36 -11.06 1.05 -5.28
C MET A 36 -10.57 1.88 -6.48
N ILE A 37 -11.32 1.92 -7.58
CA ILE A 37 -10.95 2.71 -8.76
C ILE A 37 -11.24 4.18 -8.49
N GLN A 38 -10.18 4.95 -8.25
CA GLN A 38 -10.20 6.38 -7.97
C GLN A 38 -10.26 7.22 -9.27
N THR A 39 -11.19 6.91 -10.17
CA THR A 39 -11.31 7.67 -11.41
C THR A 39 -12.68 8.28 -11.56
N SER A 40 -12.72 9.49 -12.12
CA SER A 40 -13.95 10.17 -12.57
C SER A 40 -14.45 9.68 -13.93
N LEU A 41 -13.80 8.66 -14.52
CA LEU A 41 -14.31 8.04 -15.75
C LEU A 41 -15.64 7.35 -15.49
N PRO A 42 -16.53 7.27 -16.52
CA PRO A 42 -17.80 6.56 -16.39
C PRO A 42 -17.61 5.14 -15.86
N GLY A 43 -18.31 4.81 -14.77
CA GLY A 43 -18.22 3.51 -14.09
C GLY A 43 -17.20 3.46 -12.92
N GLY A 44 -16.27 4.40 -12.81
CA GLY A 44 -15.43 4.56 -11.60
C GLY A 44 -16.23 5.23 -10.49
N MET A 45 -15.93 4.88 -9.22
CA MET A 45 -16.64 5.46 -8.08
C MET A 45 -16.24 6.92 -7.78
N GLY A 46 -15.12 7.39 -8.33
CA GLY A 46 -14.64 8.76 -8.11
C GLY A 46 -14.31 9.08 -6.66
N LEU A 47 -13.96 8.08 -5.85
CA LEU A 47 -13.68 8.26 -4.42
C LEU A 47 -12.44 9.14 -4.22
N GLY A 48 -12.51 9.99 -3.21
CA GLY A 48 -11.37 10.73 -2.69
C GLY A 48 -10.38 9.86 -1.92
N VAL A 49 -9.31 10.47 -1.48
CA VAL A 49 -8.31 9.82 -0.62
C VAL A 49 -8.91 9.48 0.75
N PHE A 50 -9.85 10.31 1.23
CA PHE A 50 -10.50 10.10 2.53
C PHE A 50 -11.38 8.85 2.52
N GLU A 51 -12.29 8.70 1.56
CA GLU A 51 -13.15 7.53 1.43
C GLU A 51 -12.34 6.25 1.17
N THR A 52 -11.33 6.34 0.32
CA THR A 52 -10.41 5.23 0.06
C THR A 52 -9.68 4.79 1.33
N SER A 53 -9.31 5.74 2.18
CA SER A 53 -8.66 5.45 3.46
C SER A 53 -9.61 4.78 4.45
N LEU A 54 -10.88 5.23 4.53
CA LEU A 54 -11.91 4.58 5.35
C LEU A 54 -12.09 3.11 4.95
N ILE A 55 -12.22 2.86 3.65
CA ILE A 55 -12.35 1.49 3.11
C ILE A 55 -11.11 0.66 3.46
N ALA A 56 -9.91 1.22 3.31
CA ALA A 56 -8.66 0.53 3.61
C ALA A 56 -8.54 0.17 5.10
N GLU A 57 -8.99 1.04 6.02
CA GLU A 57 -9.02 0.76 7.47
C GLU A 57 -9.94 -0.41 7.79
N GLU A 58 -11.17 -0.39 7.30
CA GLU A 58 -12.16 -1.45 7.54
C GLU A 58 -11.74 -2.79 6.92
N MET A 59 -11.23 -2.78 5.71
CA MET A 59 -10.72 -3.99 5.06
C MET A 59 -9.53 -4.58 5.82
N ALA A 60 -8.60 -3.75 6.31
CA ALA A 60 -7.42 -4.20 7.04
C ALA A 60 -7.76 -4.70 8.45
N PHE A 61 -8.82 -4.20 9.06
CA PHE A 61 -9.41 -4.81 10.26
C PHE A 61 -9.82 -6.26 9.98
N GLY A 62 -10.41 -6.54 8.83
CA GLY A 62 -10.73 -7.89 8.40
C GLY A 62 -9.48 -8.72 8.06
N CYS A 63 -8.67 -8.25 7.11
CA CYS A 63 -7.43 -8.91 6.69
C CYS A 63 -6.49 -7.96 5.93
N ALA A 64 -5.37 -7.60 6.55
CA ALA A 64 -4.37 -6.70 5.94
C ALA A 64 -3.76 -7.26 4.65
N GLY A 65 -3.66 -8.58 4.49
CA GLY A 65 -3.14 -9.20 3.28
C GLY A 65 -4.07 -9.07 2.08
N ILE A 66 -5.39 -9.22 2.27
CA ILE A 66 -6.40 -8.99 1.23
C ILE A 66 -6.46 -7.49 0.91
N THR A 67 -6.45 -6.64 1.93
CA THR A 67 -6.39 -5.18 1.75
C THR A 67 -5.22 -4.78 0.87
N ALA A 68 -4.01 -5.29 1.14
CA ALA A 68 -2.84 -5.00 0.32
C ALA A 68 -3.04 -5.42 -1.14
N ALA A 69 -3.59 -6.61 -1.40
CA ALA A 69 -3.84 -7.10 -2.75
C ALA A 69 -4.82 -6.20 -3.54
N VAL A 70 -5.88 -5.70 -2.87
CA VAL A 70 -6.88 -4.81 -3.48
C VAL A 70 -6.34 -3.38 -3.65
N THR A 71 -5.81 -2.79 -2.57
CA THR A 71 -5.41 -1.36 -2.57
C THR A 71 -4.19 -1.07 -3.44
N VAL A 72 -3.30 -2.04 -3.65
CA VAL A 72 -2.11 -1.84 -4.50
C VAL A 72 -2.47 -1.64 -5.97
N SER A 73 -3.61 -2.15 -6.45
CA SER A 73 -4.09 -1.80 -7.80
C SER A 73 -4.29 -0.28 -7.93
N SER A 74 -4.80 0.39 -6.89
CA SER A 74 -4.92 1.86 -6.88
C SER A 74 -3.56 2.56 -6.93
N ILE A 75 -2.52 1.99 -6.30
CA ILE A 75 -1.15 2.53 -6.38
C ILE A 75 -0.61 2.43 -7.80
N GLY A 76 -0.84 1.30 -8.49
CA GLY A 76 -0.47 1.12 -9.91
C GLY A 76 -1.17 2.09 -10.84
N GLN A 77 -2.43 2.45 -10.55
CA GLN A 77 -3.23 3.41 -11.32
C GLN A 77 -2.77 4.86 -11.13
N MET A 78 -2.28 5.19 -9.93
CA MET A 78 -2.01 6.58 -9.53
C MET A 78 -1.14 7.36 -10.53
N PRO A 79 -0.04 6.82 -11.09
CA PRO A 79 0.72 7.51 -12.13
C PRO A 79 -0.11 7.89 -13.36
N VAL A 80 -1.05 7.03 -13.77
CA VAL A 80 -1.93 7.32 -14.93
C VAL A 80 -2.99 8.33 -14.55
N ILE A 81 -3.52 8.31 -13.32
CA ILE A 81 -4.48 9.30 -12.83
C ILE A 81 -3.88 10.70 -12.80
N ILE A 82 -2.65 10.86 -12.32
CA ILE A 82 -2.01 12.19 -12.15
C ILE A 82 -1.29 12.68 -13.38
N ALA A 83 -0.90 11.81 -14.30
CA ALA A 83 0.02 12.14 -15.40
C ALA A 83 -0.40 11.58 -16.76
N GLY A 84 -1.39 10.70 -16.83
CA GLY A 84 -1.89 10.16 -18.09
C GLY A 84 -2.72 11.19 -18.86
N ASN A 85 -2.54 11.23 -20.18
CA ASN A 85 -3.44 11.96 -21.06
C ASN A 85 -4.80 11.25 -21.18
N LYS A 86 -5.78 11.89 -21.84
CA LYS A 86 -7.16 11.37 -21.94
C LYS A 86 -7.24 9.99 -22.60
N GLU A 87 -6.43 9.73 -23.61
CA GLU A 87 -6.38 8.44 -24.31
C GLU A 87 -5.79 7.36 -23.42
N GLN A 88 -4.69 7.66 -22.72
CA GLN A 88 -4.08 6.76 -21.75
C GLN A 88 -5.03 6.44 -20.59
N GLN A 89 -5.70 7.45 -20.03
CA GLN A 89 -6.68 7.25 -18.97
C GLN A 89 -7.85 6.40 -19.47
N LYS A 90 -8.42 6.69 -20.63
CA LYS A 90 -9.50 5.90 -21.22
C LYS A 90 -9.07 4.45 -21.45
N LYS A 91 -7.90 4.23 -22.04
CA LYS A 91 -7.40 2.87 -22.35
C LYS A 91 -7.07 2.05 -21.11
N TYR A 92 -6.36 2.64 -20.12
CA TYR A 92 -5.80 1.89 -19.00
C TYR A 92 -6.67 1.94 -17.75
N LEU A 93 -7.31 3.07 -17.45
CA LEU A 93 -8.22 3.15 -16.31
C LEU A 93 -9.63 2.69 -16.69
N GLY A 94 -10.08 2.91 -17.92
CA GLY A 94 -11.38 2.43 -18.41
C GLY A 94 -11.49 0.91 -18.33
N ARG A 95 -10.46 0.18 -18.79
CA ARG A 95 -10.43 -1.29 -18.70
C ARG A 95 -10.57 -1.83 -17.27
N LEU A 96 -10.02 -1.11 -16.28
CA LEU A 96 -10.12 -1.50 -14.87
C LEU A 96 -11.55 -1.39 -14.33
N VAL A 97 -12.38 -0.57 -14.96
CA VAL A 97 -13.82 -0.43 -14.63
C VAL A 97 -14.66 -1.49 -15.34
N GLU A 98 -14.31 -1.81 -16.58
CA GLU A 98 -15.10 -2.68 -17.46
C GLU A 98 -14.75 -4.18 -17.24
N GLU A 99 -13.52 -4.48 -16.82
CA GLU A 99 -13.00 -5.84 -16.71
C GLU A 99 -12.41 -6.07 -15.33
N PRO A 100 -12.45 -7.33 -14.81
CA PRO A 100 -11.84 -7.69 -13.53
C PRO A 100 -10.30 -7.80 -13.65
N ILE A 101 -9.64 -6.70 -13.98
CA ILE A 101 -8.19 -6.61 -14.15
C ILE A 101 -7.56 -5.74 -13.07
N VAL A 102 -6.25 -5.84 -12.92
CA VAL A 102 -5.49 -5.08 -11.92
C VAL A 102 -4.23 -4.47 -12.53
N ALA A 103 -3.76 -3.40 -11.92
CA ALA A 103 -2.50 -2.75 -12.25
C ALA A 103 -1.45 -2.97 -11.16
N ALA A 104 -0.16 -2.83 -11.50
CA ALA A 104 0.90 -2.86 -10.52
C ALA A 104 1.93 -1.74 -10.72
N TYR A 105 2.66 -1.44 -9.64
CA TYR A 105 3.61 -0.33 -9.56
C TYR A 105 5.05 -0.84 -9.52
N CYS A 106 5.77 -0.72 -10.64
CA CYS A 106 7.12 -1.26 -10.84
C CYS A 106 8.18 -0.16 -10.73
N VAL A 107 8.61 0.15 -9.49
CA VAL A 107 9.69 1.10 -9.20
C VAL A 107 10.87 0.42 -8.53
N THR A 108 10.64 -0.29 -7.43
CA THR A 108 11.66 -0.95 -6.62
C THR A 108 12.42 -2.02 -7.41
N GLU A 109 13.74 -2.11 -7.18
CA GLU A 109 14.64 -3.11 -7.76
C GLU A 109 15.37 -3.90 -6.66
N PRO A 110 16.01 -5.04 -6.97
CA PRO A 110 16.81 -5.77 -5.99
C PRO A 110 17.86 -4.91 -5.27
N GLY A 111 18.45 -3.95 -5.98
CA GLY A 111 19.49 -3.04 -5.46
C GLY A 111 19.02 -1.61 -5.13
N ALA A 112 17.74 -1.29 -5.30
CA ALA A 112 17.22 0.08 -5.15
C ALA A 112 15.78 0.08 -4.59
N GLY A 113 15.66 0.25 -3.29
CA GLY A 113 14.38 0.42 -2.57
C GLY A 113 14.20 1.87 -2.12
N SER A 114 14.72 2.21 -0.94
CA SER A 114 14.68 3.59 -0.41
C SER A 114 15.46 4.58 -1.29
N ASP A 115 16.53 4.14 -1.92
CA ASP A 115 17.28 4.90 -2.93
C ASP A 115 16.67 4.71 -4.33
N VAL A 116 15.53 5.37 -4.58
CA VAL A 116 14.85 5.34 -5.89
C VAL A 116 15.74 5.94 -7.00
N ALA A 117 16.65 6.84 -6.67
CA ALA A 117 17.59 7.42 -7.64
C ALA A 117 18.61 6.38 -8.15
N GLY A 118 18.85 5.32 -7.38
CA GLY A 118 19.71 4.20 -7.73
C GLY A 118 19.10 3.15 -8.66
N VAL A 119 17.89 3.35 -9.17
CA VAL A 119 17.22 2.46 -10.14
C VAL A 119 18.07 2.31 -11.39
N LYS A 120 18.26 1.05 -11.85
CA LYS A 120 19.13 0.66 -12.97
C LYS A 120 18.36 0.17 -14.19
N THR A 121 17.08 -0.18 -14.06
CA THR A 121 16.24 -0.48 -15.24
C THR A 121 16.35 0.69 -16.21
N ARG A 122 16.78 0.42 -17.44
CA ARG A 122 17.01 1.43 -18.47
C ARG A 122 15.96 1.33 -19.57
N ALA A 123 15.69 2.46 -20.21
CA ALA A 123 14.93 2.53 -21.43
C ALA A 123 15.71 3.33 -22.48
N GLU A 124 15.91 2.75 -23.65
CA GLU A 124 16.64 3.35 -24.77
C GLU A 124 15.66 3.66 -25.89
N LYS A 125 15.71 4.89 -26.42
CA LYS A 125 14.87 5.30 -27.54
C LYS A 125 15.36 4.71 -28.84
N LYS A 126 14.47 4.05 -29.57
CA LYS A 126 14.75 3.50 -30.91
C LYS A 126 13.64 3.89 -31.89
N GLY A 127 13.86 4.98 -32.62
CA GLY A 127 12.82 5.58 -33.47
C GLY A 127 11.64 6.10 -32.65
N ASP A 128 10.45 5.59 -32.94
CA ASP A 128 9.20 5.93 -32.23
C ASP A 128 8.89 5.00 -31.04
N GLU A 129 9.82 4.14 -30.65
CA GLU A 129 9.67 3.19 -29.56
C GLU A 129 10.76 3.37 -28.51
N TRP A 130 10.51 2.82 -27.34
CA TRP A 130 11.48 2.63 -26.27
C TRP A 130 11.75 1.15 -26.05
N VAL A 131 12.98 0.78 -25.79
CA VAL A 131 13.36 -0.61 -25.43
C VAL A 131 13.76 -0.63 -23.96
N ILE A 132 12.97 -1.34 -23.14
CA ILE A 132 13.19 -1.44 -21.70
C ILE A 132 13.94 -2.73 -21.37
N ASN A 133 15.00 -2.59 -20.57
CA ASN A 133 15.79 -3.68 -20.02
C ASN A 133 16.04 -3.47 -18.53
N GLY A 134 15.82 -4.50 -17.72
CA GLY A 134 16.08 -4.47 -16.27
C GLY A 134 15.23 -5.41 -15.47
N GLN A 135 15.31 -5.27 -14.15
CA GLN A 135 14.57 -6.12 -13.22
C GLN A 135 13.96 -5.29 -12.10
N LYS A 136 12.69 -5.50 -11.85
CA LYS A 136 11.95 -4.96 -10.69
C LYS A 136 11.77 -6.05 -9.64
N MET A 137 11.63 -5.64 -8.37
CA MET A 137 11.51 -6.57 -7.26
C MET A 137 10.47 -6.09 -6.24
N TRP A 138 9.88 -7.03 -5.54
CA TRP A 138 8.85 -6.81 -4.51
C TRP A 138 7.58 -6.17 -5.07
N ILE A 139 7.22 -6.52 -6.30
CA ILE A 139 6.06 -5.96 -6.98
C ILE A 139 4.80 -6.71 -6.54
N THR A 140 3.96 -6.03 -5.75
CA THR A 140 2.65 -6.55 -5.36
C THR A 140 1.74 -6.60 -6.58
N ASN A 141 0.94 -7.65 -6.69
CA ASN A 141 0.15 -8.02 -7.86
C ASN A 141 1.00 -8.31 -9.12
N GLY A 142 2.32 -8.45 -8.98
CA GLY A 142 3.24 -8.60 -10.10
C GLY A 142 2.94 -9.76 -11.04
N GLY A 143 2.36 -10.85 -10.53
CA GLY A 143 2.00 -12.01 -11.35
C GLY A 143 0.57 -11.98 -11.90
N VAL A 144 -0.30 -11.11 -11.39
CA VAL A 144 -1.72 -11.06 -11.76
C VAL A 144 -2.11 -9.74 -12.44
N ALA A 145 -1.27 -8.71 -12.35
CA ALA A 145 -1.51 -7.44 -13.04
C ALA A 145 -1.56 -7.61 -14.56
N ASN A 146 -2.43 -6.87 -15.21
CA ASN A 146 -2.57 -6.83 -16.65
C ASN A 146 -1.65 -5.80 -17.29
N TRP A 147 -1.32 -4.76 -16.53
CA TRP A 147 -0.35 -3.75 -16.94
C TRP A 147 0.41 -3.19 -15.73
N TYR A 148 1.56 -2.61 -16.00
CA TYR A 148 2.47 -2.07 -15.02
C TYR A 148 2.76 -0.60 -15.28
N PHE A 149 2.79 0.23 -14.23
CA PHE A 149 3.60 1.45 -14.27
C PHE A 149 5.06 1.06 -14.06
N VAL A 150 5.94 1.43 -14.98
CA VAL A 150 7.38 1.11 -14.91
C VAL A 150 8.19 2.41 -14.89
N LEU A 151 9.01 2.59 -13.85
CA LEU A 151 10.00 3.65 -13.78
C LEU A 151 11.31 3.13 -14.34
N ALA A 152 11.82 3.76 -15.41
CA ALA A 152 13.10 3.39 -16.01
C ALA A 152 13.97 4.63 -16.26
N ARG A 153 15.30 4.44 -16.17
CA ARG A 153 16.28 5.46 -16.50
C ARG A 153 16.39 5.62 -18.02
N THR A 154 16.16 6.81 -18.50
CA THR A 154 16.28 7.18 -19.93
C THR A 154 17.50 8.02 -20.19
N ASN A 155 17.96 8.80 -19.20
CA ASN A 155 19.20 9.58 -19.36
C ASN A 155 20.42 8.72 -19.01
N PRO A 156 21.37 8.52 -19.95
CA PRO A 156 22.55 7.69 -19.74
C PRO A 156 23.61 8.35 -18.85
N ASP A 157 23.57 9.66 -18.66
CA ASP A 157 24.52 10.36 -17.79
C ASP A 157 24.23 10.04 -16.32
N PRO A 158 25.15 9.37 -15.60
CA PRO A 158 24.96 9.06 -14.18
C PRO A 158 24.89 10.30 -13.28
N LYS A 159 25.39 11.43 -13.76
CA LYS A 159 25.33 12.73 -13.03
C LYS A 159 24.03 13.49 -13.27
N CYS A 160 23.18 13.04 -14.20
CA CYS A 160 21.91 13.67 -14.43
C CYS A 160 21.05 13.62 -13.14
N PRO A 161 20.49 14.75 -12.68
CA PRO A 161 19.64 14.78 -11.52
C PRO A 161 18.47 13.79 -11.66
N ALA A 162 18.15 13.06 -10.58
CA ALA A 162 17.07 12.07 -10.59
C ALA A 162 15.73 12.63 -11.13
N SER A 163 15.45 13.91 -10.86
CA SER A 163 14.27 14.62 -11.35
C SER A 163 14.14 14.72 -12.88
N LYS A 164 15.22 14.42 -13.63
CA LYS A 164 15.29 14.46 -15.11
C LYS A 164 15.82 13.16 -15.72
N ALA A 165 16.24 12.21 -14.89
CA ALA A 165 16.93 11.02 -15.36
C ALA A 165 16.00 9.86 -15.70
N PHE A 166 14.75 9.91 -15.23
CA PHE A 166 13.82 8.79 -15.32
C PHE A 166 12.56 9.15 -16.06
N THR A 167 12.02 8.17 -16.78
CA THR A 167 10.75 8.26 -17.49
C THR A 167 9.78 7.21 -16.93
N GLY A 168 8.49 7.54 -16.89
CA GLY A 168 7.41 6.65 -16.51
C GLY A 168 6.75 6.04 -17.75
N PHE A 169 6.61 4.73 -17.75
CA PHE A 169 6.02 3.97 -18.86
C PHE A 169 4.82 3.17 -18.37
N ILE A 170 3.82 2.99 -19.26
CA ILE A 170 2.76 1.99 -19.09
C ILE A 170 3.14 0.79 -19.95
N VAL A 171 3.31 -0.37 -19.32
CA VAL A 171 3.76 -1.61 -19.98
C VAL A 171 2.70 -2.68 -19.79
N GLU A 172 2.19 -3.26 -20.87
CA GLU A 172 1.26 -4.40 -20.80
C GLU A 172 2.03 -5.66 -20.39
N ARG A 173 1.39 -6.48 -19.55
CA ARG A 173 2.02 -7.72 -19.06
C ARG A 173 2.39 -8.71 -20.15
N ASP A 174 1.53 -8.83 -21.16
CA ASP A 174 1.65 -9.85 -22.19
C ASP A 174 2.56 -9.44 -23.34
N TRP A 175 3.26 -8.31 -23.23
CA TRP A 175 4.23 -7.92 -24.25
C TRP A 175 5.47 -8.82 -24.21
N PRO A 176 6.04 -9.14 -25.39
CA PRO A 176 7.28 -9.92 -25.48
C PRO A 176 8.38 -9.32 -24.61
N GLY A 177 9.08 -10.17 -23.86
CA GLY A 177 10.15 -9.77 -22.97
C GLY A 177 9.73 -9.42 -21.56
N VAL A 178 8.44 -9.37 -21.24
CA VAL A 178 7.95 -9.19 -19.87
C VAL A 178 7.79 -10.56 -19.20
N SER A 179 8.51 -10.78 -18.11
CA SER A 179 8.52 -12.06 -17.40
C SER A 179 8.32 -11.87 -15.90
N PRO A 180 7.10 -12.12 -15.36
CA PRO A 180 6.89 -12.22 -13.91
C PRO A 180 7.62 -13.44 -13.34
N GLY A 181 8.38 -13.23 -12.27
CA GLY A 181 9.07 -14.28 -11.55
C GLY A 181 8.15 -15.11 -10.66
N ARG A 182 8.75 -15.94 -9.81
CA ARG A 182 8.00 -16.74 -8.83
C ARG A 182 7.25 -15.83 -7.84
N LYS A 183 6.16 -16.33 -7.28
CA LYS A 183 5.51 -15.72 -6.11
C LYS A 183 6.43 -15.85 -4.89
N GLU A 184 6.74 -14.73 -4.25
CA GLU A 184 7.58 -14.71 -3.06
C GLU A 184 6.80 -15.17 -1.82
N GLN A 185 7.50 -15.88 -0.91
CA GLN A 185 6.92 -16.29 0.38
C GLN A 185 7.23 -15.22 1.42
N ASN A 186 6.30 -14.28 1.56
CA ASN A 186 6.46 -13.18 2.51
C ASN A 186 6.24 -13.64 3.96
N MET A 187 6.82 -12.92 4.92
CA MET A 187 6.59 -13.10 6.35
C MET A 187 5.10 -12.96 6.72
N GLY A 188 4.43 -11.94 6.19
CA GLY A 188 3.01 -11.62 6.38
C GLY A 188 2.36 -11.12 5.09
N GLN A 189 1.11 -10.69 5.17
CA GLN A 189 0.28 -10.28 4.03
C GLN A 189 0.33 -11.27 2.85
N ARG A 190 0.30 -12.56 3.17
CA ARG A 190 0.53 -13.66 2.21
C ARG A 190 -0.59 -13.84 1.17
N ALA A 191 -1.72 -13.16 1.36
CA ALA A 191 -2.79 -13.11 0.37
C ALA A 191 -2.39 -12.32 -0.87
N SER A 192 -1.41 -11.39 -0.78
CA SER A 192 -0.91 -10.64 -1.92
C SER A 192 0.02 -11.48 -2.80
N ASP A 193 0.05 -11.18 -4.10
CA ASP A 193 0.96 -11.79 -5.08
C ASP A 193 2.17 -10.88 -5.30
N THR A 194 3.24 -11.11 -4.57
CA THR A 194 4.48 -10.33 -4.64
C THR A 194 5.51 -11.06 -5.51
N ARG A 195 6.06 -10.38 -6.53
CA ARG A 195 7.04 -10.98 -7.45
C ARG A 195 8.14 -10.02 -7.85
N GLY A 196 9.23 -10.58 -8.38
CA GLY A 196 10.13 -9.88 -9.29
C GLY A 196 9.54 -9.84 -10.70
N ILE A 197 9.84 -8.79 -11.48
CA ILE A 197 9.46 -8.66 -12.89
C ILE A 197 10.72 -8.37 -13.69
N THR A 198 10.99 -9.20 -14.68
CA THR A 198 12.11 -9.02 -15.61
C THR A 198 11.60 -8.43 -16.93
N PHE A 199 12.34 -7.48 -17.47
CA PHE A 199 12.11 -6.83 -18.76
C PHE A 199 13.35 -7.09 -19.63
N GLU A 200 13.17 -7.80 -20.75
CA GLU A 200 14.22 -8.14 -21.72
C GLU A 200 13.80 -7.67 -23.10
N ASP A 201 14.44 -6.61 -23.58
CA ASP A 201 14.17 -5.96 -24.86
C ASP A 201 12.68 -5.63 -25.09
N VAL A 202 11.98 -5.23 -24.02
CA VAL A 202 10.55 -4.89 -24.10
C VAL A 202 10.35 -3.62 -24.90
N ARG A 203 9.66 -3.74 -26.04
CA ARG A 203 9.33 -2.61 -26.92
C ARG A 203 8.08 -1.90 -26.41
N VAL A 204 8.25 -0.63 -26.12
CA VAL A 204 7.19 0.24 -25.57
C VAL A 204 6.93 1.38 -26.54
N PRO A 205 5.73 1.49 -27.12
CA PRO A 205 5.38 2.59 -28.03
C PRO A 205 5.47 3.95 -27.32
N LYS A 206 5.75 5.01 -28.07
CA LYS A 206 5.86 6.38 -27.53
C LYS A 206 4.59 6.87 -26.82
N GLU A 207 3.43 6.43 -27.27
CA GLU A 207 2.13 6.76 -26.67
C GLU A 207 1.94 6.17 -25.25
N ASN A 208 2.81 5.27 -24.83
CA ASN A 208 2.81 4.69 -23.49
C ASN A 208 3.77 5.42 -22.51
N VAL A 209 4.41 6.48 -22.94
CA VAL A 209 5.18 7.39 -22.08
C VAL A 209 4.21 8.33 -21.35
N LEU A 210 4.37 8.47 -20.05
CA LEU A 210 3.59 9.40 -19.23
C LEU A 210 4.23 10.79 -19.28
N ILE A 211 3.45 11.79 -19.74
CA ILE A 211 3.84 13.18 -19.98
C ILE A 211 4.94 13.25 -21.06
N GLU A 212 6.21 13.06 -20.65
CA GLU A 212 7.38 13.21 -21.50
C GLU A 212 8.60 12.48 -20.93
N GLU A 213 9.66 12.39 -21.69
CA GLU A 213 10.96 11.89 -21.25
C GLU A 213 11.48 12.74 -20.07
N GLY A 214 11.97 12.08 -19.02
CA GLY A 214 12.53 12.74 -17.84
C GLY A 214 11.50 13.05 -16.75
N ALA A 215 10.19 12.93 -16.99
CA ALA A 215 9.14 13.26 -16.01
C ALA A 215 8.89 12.16 -14.97
N GLY A 216 9.40 10.94 -15.16
CA GLY A 216 9.01 9.75 -14.41
C GLY A 216 9.27 9.81 -12.91
N PHE A 217 10.39 10.40 -12.49
CA PHE A 217 10.70 10.49 -11.05
C PHE A 217 9.67 11.36 -10.31
N LYS A 218 9.29 12.49 -10.89
CA LYS A 218 8.29 13.38 -10.31
C LYS A 218 6.91 12.70 -10.23
N ILE A 219 6.54 11.96 -11.27
CA ILE A 219 5.30 11.18 -11.32
C ILE A 219 5.29 10.13 -10.22
N ALA A 220 6.36 9.33 -10.11
CA ALA A 220 6.48 8.28 -9.10
C ALA A 220 6.42 8.84 -7.68
N MET A 221 7.13 9.93 -7.39
CA MET A 221 7.12 10.54 -6.06
C MET A 221 5.79 11.22 -5.73
N GLY A 222 5.13 11.86 -6.73
CA GLY A 222 3.83 12.50 -6.56
C GLY A 222 2.70 11.52 -6.23
N ALA A 223 2.82 10.26 -6.63
CA ALA A 223 1.85 9.22 -6.28
C ALA A 223 1.79 8.99 -4.77
N PHE A 224 2.92 9.04 -4.07
CA PHE A 224 3.01 8.73 -2.64
C PHE A 224 2.24 9.68 -1.73
N ASP A 225 2.08 10.95 -2.08
CA ASP A 225 1.32 11.90 -1.27
C ASP A 225 -0.19 11.55 -1.20
N LYS A 226 -0.68 10.81 -2.21
CA LYS A 226 -2.07 10.31 -2.28
C LYS A 226 -2.20 8.87 -1.76
N THR A 227 -1.15 8.05 -1.87
CA THR A 227 -1.22 6.63 -1.50
C THR A 227 -0.82 6.35 -0.05
N ARG A 228 -0.03 7.21 0.60
CA ARG A 228 0.36 7.04 2.02
C ARG A 228 -0.79 7.11 3.02
N PRO A 229 -1.79 8.02 2.91
CA PRO A 229 -2.91 8.04 3.84
C PRO A 229 -3.71 6.73 3.86
N PRO A 230 -4.12 6.11 2.73
CA PRO A 230 -4.77 4.80 2.73
C PRO A 230 -3.91 3.68 3.35
N VAL A 231 -2.58 3.72 3.14
CA VAL A 231 -1.66 2.77 3.77
C VAL A 231 -1.59 2.96 5.29
N ALA A 232 -1.60 4.21 5.77
CA ALA A 232 -1.67 4.51 7.20
C ALA A 232 -3.00 4.06 7.81
N ALA A 233 -4.10 4.24 7.09
CA ALA A 233 -5.42 3.76 7.50
C ALA A 233 -5.45 2.23 7.60
N GLY A 234 -4.90 1.51 6.63
CA GLY A 234 -4.77 0.05 6.69
C GLY A 234 -3.95 -0.42 7.90
N ALA A 235 -2.85 0.27 8.23
CA ALA A 235 -2.07 -0.02 9.44
C ALA A 235 -2.90 0.22 10.72
N THR A 236 -3.72 1.28 10.74
CA THR A 236 -4.63 1.59 11.86
C THR A 236 -5.70 0.51 12.01
N GLY A 237 -6.29 0.02 10.92
CA GLY A 237 -7.27 -1.06 10.94
C GLY A 237 -6.70 -2.36 11.50
N LEU A 238 -5.46 -2.72 11.14
CA LEU A 238 -4.77 -3.87 11.73
C LEU A 238 -4.54 -3.66 13.24
N ALA A 239 -4.10 -2.47 13.67
CA ALA A 239 -3.91 -2.14 15.08
C ALA A 239 -5.23 -2.22 15.86
N GLN A 240 -6.33 -1.74 15.28
CA GLN A 240 -7.67 -1.85 15.87
C GLN A 240 -8.10 -3.31 16.03
N ARG A 241 -7.81 -4.16 15.05
CA ARG A 241 -8.09 -5.61 15.15
C ARG A 241 -7.29 -6.24 16.28
N ALA A 242 -6.00 -5.91 16.40
CA ALA A 242 -5.14 -6.40 17.47
C ALA A 242 -5.68 -6.01 18.85
N LEU A 243 -6.12 -4.74 19.03
CA LEU A 243 -6.75 -4.26 20.24
C LEU A 243 -8.06 -5.02 20.56
N THR A 244 -8.90 -5.22 19.56
CA THR A 244 -10.19 -5.91 19.71
C THR A 244 -9.99 -7.35 20.18
N GLU A 245 -9.10 -8.11 19.54
CA GLU A 245 -8.79 -9.49 19.91
C GLU A 245 -8.15 -9.57 21.30
N ALA A 246 -7.18 -8.70 21.60
CA ALA A 246 -6.51 -8.66 22.89
C ALA A 246 -7.49 -8.33 24.03
N THR A 247 -8.39 -7.38 23.81
CA THR A 247 -9.41 -7.00 24.81
C THR A 247 -10.36 -8.15 25.09
N LYS A 248 -10.86 -8.81 24.03
CA LYS A 248 -11.75 -9.96 24.17
C LYS A 248 -11.08 -11.07 24.98
N TYR A 249 -9.87 -11.45 24.59
CA TYR A 249 -9.11 -12.49 25.28
C TYR A 249 -8.80 -12.13 26.73
N ALA A 250 -8.45 -10.88 27.02
CA ALA A 250 -8.14 -10.42 28.38
C ALA A 250 -9.34 -10.48 29.33
N LEU A 251 -10.57 -10.41 28.80
CA LEU A 251 -11.80 -10.58 29.59
C LEU A 251 -12.12 -12.05 29.87
N GLU A 252 -11.78 -12.95 28.96
CA GLU A 252 -12.08 -14.38 29.07
C GLU A 252 -11.02 -15.15 29.86
N ARG A 253 -9.72 -14.86 29.62
CA ARG A 253 -8.59 -15.54 30.27
C ARG A 253 -8.46 -15.12 31.72
N LYS A 254 -8.35 -16.11 32.62
CA LYS A 254 -8.18 -15.87 34.06
C LYS A 254 -6.81 -16.35 34.53
N THR A 255 -6.19 -15.57 35.40
CA THR A 255 -5.01 -15.90 36.19
C THR A 255 -5.14 -15.32 37.59
N PHE A 256 -4.59 -15.98 38.59
CA PHE A 256 -4.71 -15.55 39.99
C PHE A 256 -6.16 -15.30 40.43
N GLY A 257 -7.11 -16.07 39.89
CA GLY A 257 -8.53 -16.03 40.24
C GLY A 257 -9.36 -14.94 39.55
N VAL A 258 -8.78 -14.05 38.73
CA VAL A 258 -9.47 -12.94 38.06
C VAL A 258 -9.17 -12.92 36.55
N PRO A 259 -10.03 -12.29 35.72
CA PRO A 259 -9.68 -12.00 34.32
C PRO A 259 -8.38 -11.20 34.23
N ILE A 260 -7.53 -11.53 33.24
CA ILE A 260 -6.23 -10.86 33.10
C ILE A 260 -6.35 -9.36 32.82
N ALA A 261 -7.49 -8.89 32.28
CA ALA A 261 -7.82 -7.47 32.15
C ALA A 261 -7.79 -6.69 33.49
N ARG A 262 -7.89 -7.40 34.64
CA ARG A 262 -7.79 -6.77 35.97
C ARG A 262 -6.35 -6.55 36.43
N HIS A 263 -5.38 -7.15 35.78
CA HIS A 263 -3.97 -6.88 36.05
C HIS A 263 -3.56 -5.56 35.43
N GLN A 264 -3.02 -4.65 36.23
CA GLN A 264 -2.70 -3.27 35.81
C GLN A 264 -1.78 -3.23 34.59
N ALA A 265 -0.79 -4.12 34.51
CA ALA A 265 0.13 -4.21 33.37
C ALA A 265 -0.60 -4.53 32.05
N VAL A 266 -1.59 -5.45 32.07
CA VAL A 266 -2.42 -5.76 30.90
C VAL A 266 -3.36 -4.61 30.57
N ALA A 267 -4.00 -4.02 31.59
CA ALA A 267 -4.87 -2.86 31.40
C ALA A 267 -4.14 -1.67 30.74
N PHE A 268 -2.89 -1.42 31.11
CA PHE A 268 -2.06 -0.36 30.52
C PHE A 268 -1.70 -0.66 29.06
N MET A 269 -1.36 -1.92 28.73
CA MET A 269 -1.14 -2.30 27.35
C MET A 269 -2.36 -2.04 26.47
N LEU A 270 -3.56 -2.42 26.93
CA LEU A 270 -4.81 -2.16 26.22
C LEU A 270 -5.08 -0.65 26.04
N ALA A 271 -4.81 0.15 27.09
CA ALA A 271 -4.94 1.60 27.02
C ALA A 271 -3.96 2.22 26.02
N ASP A 272 -2.70 1.81 26.02
CA ASP A 272 -1.67 2.28 25.07
C ASP A 272 -2.04 1.90 23.63
N MET A 273 -2.56 0.70 23.40
CA MET A 273 -3.06 0.28 22.10
C MET A 273 -4.21 1.18 21.64
N ALA A 274 -5.17 1.49 22.51
CA ALA A 274 -6.30 2.36 22.20
C ALA A 274 -5.86 3.79 21.86
N ILE A 275 -4.97 4.38 22.66
CA ILE A 275 -4.36 5.70 22.41
C ILE A 275 -3.66 5.72 21.04
N GLY A 276 -2.88 4.67 20.76
CA GLY A 276 -2.16 4.54 19.51
C GLY A 276 -3.08 4.47 18.29
N VAL A 277 -4.14 3.67 18.36
CA VAL A 277 -5.14 3.54 17.28
C VAL A 277 -5.83 4.88 17.02
N GLU A 278 -6.29 5.56 18.07
CA GLU A 278 -7.00 6.84 17.91
C GLU A 278 -6.10 7.93 17.32
N THR A 279 -4.88 8.07 17.83
CA THR A 279 -3.95 9.07 17.31
C THR A 279 -3.50 8.77 15.87
N ALA A 280 -3.34 7.49 15.50
CA ALA A 280 -3.03 7.10 14.13
C ALA A 280 -4.21 7.40 13.18
N ARG A 281 -5.44 7.15 13.63
CA ARG A 281 -6.67 7.46 12.88
C ARG A 281 -6.78 8.95 12.60
N LEU A 282 -6.66 9.79 13.60
CA LEU A 282 -6.70 11.25 13.45
C LEU A 282 -5.61 11.77 12.50
N ALA A 283 -4.42 11.17 12.54
CA ALA A 283 -3.32 11.56 11.67
C ALA A 283 -3.61 11.25 10.19
N TRP A 284 -4.09 10.06 9.85
CA TRP A 284 -4.41 9.74 8.46
C TRP A 284 -5.65 10.49 7.95
N MET A 285 -6.67 10.68 8.79
CA MET A 285 -7.86 11.45 8.43
C MET A 285 -7.50 12.88 8.02
N ARG A 286 -6.63 13.54 8.78
CA ARG A 286 -6.15 14.87 8.46
C ARG A 286 -5.37 14.90 7.15
N ALA A 287 -4.46 13.93 6.95
CA ALA A 287 -3.65 13.87 5.73
C ALA A 287 -4.51 13.59 4.47
N ALA A 288 -5.48 12.71 4.58
CA ALA A 288 -6.40 12.38 3.49
C ALA A 288 -7.32 13.56 3.13
N TRP A 289 -7.89 14.21 4.15
CA TRP A 289 -8.72 15.40 3.96
C TRP A 289 -7.98 16.52 3.20
N MET A 290 -6.72 16.78 3.56
CA MET A 290 -5.89 17.76 2.85
C MET A 290 -5.67 17.39 1.38
N ALA A 291 -5.42 16.11 1.10
CA ALA A 291 -5.24 15.64 -0.28
C ALA A 291 -6.48 15.90 -1.14
N ASP A 292 -7.68 15.66 -0.59
CA ASP A 292 -8.94 15.84 -1.29
C ASP A 292 -9.28 17.33 -1.51
N HIS A 293 -8.78 18.22 -0.65
CA HIS A 293 -8.94 19.67 -0.81
C HIS A 293 -7.81 20.33 -1.63
N GLY A 294 -6.93 19.55 -2.26
CA GLY A 294 -5.81 20.05 -3.06
C GLY A 294 -4.74 20.76 -2.24
N ILE A 295 -4.72 20.57 -0.93
CA ILE A 295 -3.73 21.14 -0.02
C ILE A 295 -2.52 20.21 0.04
N ARG A 296 -1.31 20.74 -0.12
CA ARG A 296 -0.08 19.95 -0.02
C ARG A 296 0.01 19.23 1.32
N ASN A 297 0.02 17.92 1.29
CA ASN A 297 -0.05 17.05 2.47
C ASN A 297 1.22 16.22 2.74
N THR A 298 2.32 16.44 2.00
CA THR A 298 3.55 15.63 2.04
C THR A 298 4.04 15.32 3.46
N VAL A 299 4.07 16.35 4.34
CA VAL A 299 4.50 16.19 5.74
C VAL A 299 3.49 15.32 6.50
N LEU A 300 2.19 15.64 6.42
CA LEU A 300 1.17 14.95 7.20
C LEU A 300 0.92 13.53 6.70
N ALA A 301 1.02 13.27 5.40
CA ALA A 301 0.98 11.93 4.84
C ALA A 301 2.17 11.08 5.36
N SER A 302 3.36 11.68 5.45
CA SER A 302 4.54 11.02 6.01
C SER A 302 4.42 10.78 7.52
N VAL A 303 3.87 11.75 8.28
CA VAL A 303 3.58 11.61 9.72
C VAL A 303 2.59 10.48 9.95
N ALA A 304 1.47 10.49 9.24
CA ALA A 304 0.43 9.48 9.36
C ALA A 304 0.98 8.07 9.07
N LYS A 305 1.70 7.90 7.96
CA LYS A 305 2.27 6.62 7.56
C LYS A 305 3.31 6.11 8.56
N CYS A 306 4.21 6.96 9.01
CA CYS A 306 5.22 6.61 10.00
C CYS A 306 4.58 6.18 11.32
N HIS A 307 3.71 7.02 11.88
CA HIS A 307 3.05 6.80 13.17
C HIS A 307 2.17 5.55 13.14
N ALA A 308 1.24 5.45 12.19
CA ALA A 308 0.34 4.30 12.09
C ALA A 308 1.10 2.98 11.92
N SER A 309 2.18 2.96 11.13
CA SER A 309 3.01 1.76 10.94
C SER A 309 3.69 1.30 12.24
N GLU A 310 4.16 2.23 13.07
CA GLU A 310 4.79 1.91 14.35
C GLU A 310 3.76 1.45 15.38
N ILE A 311 2.60 2.12 15.42
CA ILE A 311 1.48 1.70 16.28
C ILE A 311 0.98 0.31 15.90
N ALA A 312 0.83 0.01 14.61
CA ALA A 312 0.39 -1.32 14.17
C ALA A 312 1.35 -2.43 14.63
N ASN A 313 2.65 -2.20 14.50
CA ASN A 313 3.66 -3.17 14.96
C ASN A 313 3.66 -3.32 16.48
N LYS A 314 3.57 -2.22 17.23
CA LYS A 314 3.50 -2.26 18.69
C LYS A 314 2.22 -2.96 19.15
N ALA A 315 1.06 -2.58 18.64
CA ALA A 315 -0.23 -3.16 19.01
C ALA A 315 -0.31 -4.65 18.71
N ALA A 316 0.22 -5.10 17.56
CA ALA A 316 0.25 -6.51 17.22
C ALA A 316 1.18 -7.31 18.16
N ALA A 317 2.35 -6.76 18.52
CA ALA A 317 3.25 -7.38 19.48
C ALA A 317 2.65 -7.44 20.90
N ASP A 318 2.00 -6.37 21.35
CA ASP A 318 1.30 -6.29 22.63
C ASP A 318 0.14 -7.31 22.68
N ALA A 319 -0.60 -7.47 21.58
CA ALA A 319 -1.67 -8.47 21.49
C ALA A 319 -1.12 -9.90 21.65
N VAL A 320 -0.03 -10.25 20.98
CA VAL A 320 0.65 -11.55 21.16
C VAL A 320 1.07 -11.73 22.63
N GLN A 321 1.64 -10.69 23.25
CA GLN A 321 2.04 -10.73 24.65
C GLN A 321 0.88 -10.94 25.61
N ILE A 322 -0.26 -10.27 25.37
CA ILE A 322 -1.49 -10.44 26.18
C ILE A 322 -2.05 -11.86 26.09
N PHE A 323 -1.97 -12.48 24.90
CA PHE A 323 -2.38 -13.87 24.68
C PHE A 323 -1.41 -14.88 25.31
N GLY A 324 -0.17 -14.47 25.61
CA GLY A 324 0.88 -15.36 26.16
C GLY A 324 1.18 -16.52 25.21
N GLY A 325 1.29 -17.74 25.73
CA GLY A 325 1.57 -18.92 24.90
C GLY A 325 0.58 -19.14 23.76
N ASN A 326 -0.69 -18.79 23.96
CA ASN A 326 -1.72 -18.88 22.92
C ASN A 326 -1.46 -17.86 21.78
N GLY A 327 -0.86 -16.71 22.08
CA GLY A 327 -0.50 -15.72 21.07
C GLY A 327 0.62 -16.15 20.14
N PHE A 328 1.40 -17.16 20.52
CA PHE A 328 2.47 -17.74 19.73
C PHE A 328 2.02 -18.95 18.89
N ASN A 329 0.72 -19.27 18.94
CA ASN A 329 0.11 -20.40 18.24
C ASN A 329 -0.78 -19.91 17.08
N THR A 330 -0.73 -20.62 15.94
CA THR A 330 -1.46 -20.31 14.72
C THR A 330 -2.98 -20.51 14.81
N GLU A 331 -3.48 -21.11 15.88
CA GLU A 331 -4.92 -21.23 16.15
C GLU A 331 -5.57 -19.90 16.56
N TYR A 332 -4.75 -18.91 16.95
CA TYR A 332 -5.20 -17.59 17.37
C TYR A 332 -4.77 -16.52 16.34
N PRO A 333 -5.57 -15.47 16.12
CA PRO A 333 -5.33 -14.54 15.02
C PRO A 333 -4.15 -13.60 15.24
N VAL A 334 -3.69 -13.40 16.49
CA VAL A 334 -2.74 -12.34 16.84
C VAL A 334 -1.33 -12.57 16.29
N GLU A 335 -0.91 -13.85 16.13
CA GLU A 335 0.38 -14.16 15.50
C GLU A 335 0.41 -13.72 14.02
N LYS A 336 -0.72 -13.90 13.31
CA LYS A 336 -0.88 -13.43 11.94
C LYS A 336 -0.83 -11.91 11.87
N LEU A 337 -1.51 -11.22 12.77
CA LEU A 337 -1.48 -9.75 12.85
C LEU A 337 -0.06 -9.24 13.03
N MET A 338 0.75 -9.89 13.87
CA MET A 338 2.16 -9.53 14.06
C MET A 338 3.00 -9.71 12.80
N ARG A 339 2.81 -10.80 12.07
CA ARG A 339 3.49 -11.04 10.79
C ARG A 339 3.07 -10.03 9.73
N ASP A 340 1.78 -9.71 9.67
CA ASP A 340 1.21 -8.78 8.69
C ASP A 340 1.60 -7.31 8.97
N ALA A 341 1.77 -6.95 10.25
CA ALA A 341 2.09 -5.58 10.66
C ALA A 341 3.48 -5.13 10.20
N LYS A 342 4.45 -6.05 10.12
CA LYS A 342 5.86 -5.67 9.91
C LYS A 342 6.10 -4.89 8.64
N ILE A 343 5.45 -5.26 7.55
CA ILE A 343 5.68 -4.64 6.24
C ILE A 343 5.24 -3.16 6.18
N TYR A 344 4.29 -2.74 7.02
CA TYR A 344 3.87 -1.34 7.08
C TYR A 344 5.03 -0.37 7.41
N GLN A 345 6.04 -0.82 8.16
CA GLN A 345 7.24 -0.01 8.43
C GLN A 345 8.22 0.04 7.26
N ILE A 346 8.04 -0.77 6.22
CA ILE A 346 9.01 -0.99 5.14
C ILE A 346 8.53 -0.40 3.82
N TYR A 347 7.37 -0.83 3.33
CA TYR A 347 6.85 -0.40 2.01
C TYR A 347 6.29 1.02 2.03
N GLU A 348 6.01 1.59 0.85
CA GLU A 348 5.54 2.98 0.68
C GLU A 348 6.48 4.03 1.32
N GLY A 349 7.77 3.71 1.35
CA GLY A 349 8.82 4.42 2.08
C GLY A 349 8.93 3.96 3.53
N THR A 350 10.12 3.52 3.92
CA THR A 350 10.37 3.05 5.29
C THR A 350 10.06 4.12 6.32
N SER A 351 9.84 3.72 7.59
CA SER A 351 9.67 4.68 8.70
C SER A 351 10.84 5.66 8.80
N GLN A 352 12.05 5.25 8.39
CA GLN A 352 13.24 6.12 8.31
C GLN A 352 13.10 7.14 7.17
N ILE A 353 12.67 6.71 5.99
CA ILE A 353 12.42 7.62 4.85
C ILE A 353 11.33 8.64 5.19
N GLN A 354 10.26 8.23 5.88
CA GLN A 354 9.23 9.18 6.33
C GLN A 354 9.85 10.26 7.24
N ARG A 355 10.71 9.88 8.19
CA ARG A 355 11.41 10.84 9.06
C ARG A 355 12.34 11.78 8.30
N LEU A 356 13.04 11.28 7.27
CA LEU A 356 13.86 12.13 6.40
C LEU A 356 13.00 13.13 5.62
N ILE A 357 11.85 12.75 5.13
CA ILE A 357 10.92 13.66 4.45
C ILE A 357 10.42 14.73 5.43
N ILE A 358 9.94 14.32 6.60
CA ILE A 358 9.41 15.23 7.61
C ILE A 358 10.48 16.25 8.03
N SER A 359 11.69 15.78 8.39
CA SER A 359 12.76 16.66 8.84
C SER A 359 13.20 17.65 7.76
N ARG A 360 13.34 17.18 6.52
CA ARG A 360 13.70 18.06 5.37
C ARG A 360 12.68 19.17 5.16
N GLU A 361 11.39 18.84 5.18
CA GLU A 361 10.34 19.84 4.98
C GLU A 361 10.27 20.85 6.12
N ILE A 362 10.43 20.42 7.38
CA ILE A 362 10.49 21.33 8.54
C ILE A 362 11.65 22.29 8.42
N ILE A 363 12.84 21.77 8.08
CA ILE A 363 14.06 22.58 7.94
C ILE A 363 13.93 23.58 6.77
N THR A 364 13.43 23.11 5.62
CA THR A 364 13.23 23.98 4.43
C THR A 364 12.26 25.11 4.73
N ASN A 365 11.13 24.81 5.39
CA ASN A 365 10.15 25.84 5.75
C ASN A 365 10.73 26.86 6.74
N ALA A 366 11.51 26.42 7.73
CA ALA A 366 12.17 27.33 8.67
C ALA A 366 13.21 28.27 7.98
N MET A 367 13.95 27.75 6.99
CA MET A 367 14.88 28.52 6.20
C MET A 367 14.21 29.55 5.28
N GLN A 368 13.00 29.30 4.83
CA GLN A 368 12.25 30.25 3.98
C GLN A 368 11.50 31.32 4.77
N SER A 369 11.33 31.12 6.08
CA SER A 369 10.60 32.02 6.97
C SER A 369 11.56 33.04 7.63
N ASN A 370 12.87 32.86 7.49
CA ASN A 370 13.96 33.79 7.86
C ASN A 370 14.48 34.51 6.63
#